data_ffaca0402c74c65229aac82617537c55
#
_entry.id   ffaca0402c74c65229aac82617537c55
#
_cell.length_a   1.000
_cell.length_b   1.000
_cell.length_c   1.000
_cell.angle_alpha   90.00
_cell.angle_beta   90.00
_cell.angle_gamma   90.00
#
_symmetry.space_group_name_H-M   'P 1'
#
loop_
_entity.id
_entity.type
_entity.pdbx_description
1 polymer ?
#
loop_
_entity_poly.entity_id
_entity_poly.type
_entity_poly.pdbx_seq_one_letter_code
_entity_poly.pdbx_strand_id
1 'polypeptide(L)'
;MSNPAFVGVPLFSRRNREAIKFALRIGQLNAIAGSEIPKIRHGSILGEINAASTSIFSQVSIEQSLRLSPSAVSEYENCPQQYKYRKIDKLPEPPSLDAERGTLVHTVLQDLFEIPAAGRTVESAIELLPSRWSAQLADKPVLLEMVTNEKEWLDRAAALLKTYFTLENPTTFEATHREMHLENYFDTNVYLHGYVDRLDVAPTGEVRIVDYKTGKAPRPGWEEKALFQLRVYALLYWKNNGVLPRLLQLIYLGDGKIVKSNPTTAQLESTEKVLHRFAKDIFISIEKEYWPAKPSRLCDWCYFKSICPAHND
;
A
#
# COMPACT_ATOMS: atom_id res chain seq x y z
N MET A 1 2.42 -25.22 -32.98
CA MET A 1 1.52 -25.65 -31.90
C MET A 1 1.16 -24.40 -31.12
N SER A 2 -0.09 -23.97 -31.19
CA SER A 2 -0.64 -22.68 -30.77
C SER A 2 -0.81 -22.62 -29.27
N ASN A 3 -0.26 -21.57 -28.67
CA ASN A 3 -0.35 -21.22 -27.27
C ASN A 3 -1.74 -20.61 -26.96
N PRO A 4 -2.51 -21.05 -25.96
CA PRO A 4 -3.78 -20.44 -25.63
C PRO A 4 -3.56 -19.11 -24.89
N ALA A 5 -4.09 -18.04 -25.47
CA ALA A 5 -4.12 -16.72 -24.87
C ALA A 5 -4.92 -16.73 -23.56
N PHE A 6 -4.28 -16.41 -22.44
CA PHE A 6 -4.96 -16.07 -21.19
C PHE A 6 -5.67 -14.72 -21.38
N VAL A 7 -6.97 -14.74 -21.53
CA VAL A 7 -7.82 -13.55 -21.48
C VAL A 7 -8.00 -13.16 -20.01
N GLY A 8 -7.15 -12.28 -19.51
CA GLY A 8 -7.31 -11.66 -18.18
C GLY A 8 -8.52 -10.74 -18.19
N VAL A 9 -9.49 -10.98 -17.31
CA VAL A 9 -10.65 -10.11 -17.13
C VAL A 9 -10.18 -8.82 -16.42
N PRO A 10 -10.33 -7.62 -16.98
CA PRO A 10 -9.89 -6.38 -16.33
C PRO A 10 -10.73 -6.11 -15.08
N LEU A 11 -10.09 -5.66 -13.97
CA LEU A 11 -10.73 -5.31 -12.69
C LEU A 11 -11.81 -4.23 -12.84
N PHE A 12 -11.69 -3.40 -13.85
CA PHE A 12 -12.72 -2.48 -14.26
C PHE A 12 -13.29 -2.95 -15.61
N SER A 13 -14.22 -3.88 -15.54
CA SER A 13 -15.06 -4.17 -16.70
C SER A 13 -15.81 -2.91 -17.12
N ARG A 14 -16.27 -2.84 -18.36
CA ARG A 14 -17.12 -1.72 -18.83
C ARG A 14 -18.27 -1.44 -17.87
N ARG A 15 -18.79 -2.47 -17.22
CA ARG A 15 -19.86 -2.45 -16.22
C ARG A 15 -19.42 -1.77 -14.91
N ASN A 16 -18.20 -1.99 -14.43
CA ASN A 16 -17.65 -1.34 -13.22
C ASN A 16 -17.34 0.13 -13.47
N ARG A 17 -16.89 0.50 -14.66
CA ARG A 17 -16.69 1.92 -15.05
C ARG A 17 -18.00 2.69 -15.06
N GLU A 18 -19.08 2.10 -15.55
CA GLU A 18 -20.41 2.73 -15.54
C GLU A 18 -20.98 2.83 -14.12
N ALA A 19 -20.75 1.86 -13.24
CA ALA A 19 -21.16 1.93 -11.85
C ALA A 19 -20.43 3.05 -11.08
N ILE A 20 -19.13 3.24 -11.31
CA ILE A 20 -18.36 4.36 -10.74
C ILE A 20 -18.89 5.71 -11.28
N LYS A 21 -19.14 5.82 -12.59
CA LYS A 21 -19.73 7.03 -13.18
C LYS A 21 -21.12 7.34 -12.61
N PHE A 22 -21.92 6.31 -12.35
CA PHE A 22 -23.24 6.44 -11.74
C PHE A 22 -23.15 6.89 -10.28
N ALA A 23 -22.25 6.33 -9.49
CA ALA A 23 -22.01 6.71 -8.10
C ALA A 23 -21.53 8.17 -7.97
N LEU A 24 -20.64 8.63 -8.87
CA LEU A 24 -20.20 10.03 -8.94
C LEU A 24 -21.34 10.99 -9.25
N ARG A 25 -22.28 10.62 -10.13
CA ARG A 25 -23.48 11.41 -10.42
C ARG A 25 -24.42 11.54 -9.22
N ILE A 26 -24.61 10.46 -8.46
CA ILE A 26 -25.42 10.49 -7.23
C ILE A 26 -24.78 11.37 -6.16
N GLY A 27 -23.46 11.29 -5.97
CA GLY A 27 -22.71 12.16 -5.05
C GLY A 27 -22.84 13.64 -5.38
N GLN A 28 -22.87 14.00 -6.68
CA GLN A 28 -23.09 15.37 -7.13
C GLN A 28 -24.54 15.84 -6.91
N LEU A 29 -25.53 14.96 -7.08
CA LEU A 29 -26.93 15.27 -6.81
C LEU A 29 -27.21 15.52 -5.32
N ASN A 30 -26.55 14.76 -4.43
CA ASN A 30 -26.68 14.97 -2.99
C ASN A 30 -26.00 16.27 -2.50
N ALA A 31 -24.93 16.73 -3.17
CA ALA A 31 -24.28 18.01 -2.88
C ALA A 31 -25.16 19.22 -3.29
N ILE A 32 -26.06 19.04 -4.25
CA ILE A 32 -27.00 20.09 -4.72
C ILE A 32 -28.29 20.11 -3.86
N ALA A 33 -28.66 18.98 -3.24
CA ALA A 33 -29.86 18.85 -2.41
C ALA A 33 -29.72 19.41 -0.98
N GLY A 34 -28.56 19.93 -0.60
CA GLY A 34 -28.23 20.42 0.75
C GLY A 34 -28.71 21.83 1.09
N SER A 35 -29.53 22.52 0.22
CA SER A 35 -30.11 23.80 0.54
C SER A 35 -31.64 23.72 0.48
N GLU A 36 -32.28 23.94 1.67
CA GLU A 36 -33.71 24.16 1.93
C GLU A 36 -34.63 22.95 2.05
N ILE A 37 -34.87 22.52 3.33
CA ILE A 37 -35.96 21.63 3.71
C ILE A 37 -37.13 22.50 4.23
N PRO A 38 -38.30 22.49 3.62
CA PRO A 38 -39.52 23.06 4.22
C PRO A 38 -40.03 22.17 5.35
N LYS A 39 -40.35 22.75 6.51
CA LYS A 39 -40.97 22.07 7.64
C LYS A 39 -42.38 21.58 7.27
N ILE A 40 -42.57 20.25 7.20
CA ILE A 40 -43.88 19.60 7.09
C ILE A 40 -44.22 18.96 8.43
N ARG A 41 -45.46 19.23 8.92
CA ARG A 41 -45.99 18.75 10.19
C ARG A 41 -46.29 17.24 10.21
N HIS A 42 -46.20 16.68 11.42
CA HIS A 42 -46.40 15.28 11.74
C HIS A 42 -47.71 14.65 11.25
N GLY A 43 -47.60 13.46 10.65
CA GLY A 43 -48.66 12.47 10.46
C GLY A 43 -48.08 11.18 9.91
N SER A 44 -48.03 10.18 10.73
CA SER A 44 -47.87 8.73 10.58
C SER A 44 -47.71 8.11 9.18
N ILE A 45 -46.54 8.24 8.58
CA ILE A 45 -46.07 7.37 7.46
C ILE A 45 -44.53 7.14 7.58
N LEU A 46 -44.02 6.99 8.79
CA LEU A 46 -42.58 6.87 9.06
C LEU A 46 -42.08 5.43 9.19
N GLY A 47 -42.93 4.43 8.95
CA GLY A 47 -42.55 3.02 9.15
C GLY A 47 -41.93 2.32 7.95
N GLU A 48 -42.27 2.72 6.74
CA GLU A 48 -41.87 1.95 5.52
C GLU A 48 -40.75 2.58 4.69
N ILE A 49 -40.48 3.88 4.86
CA ILE A 49 -39.42 4.56 4.09
C ILE A 49 -38.02 4.32 4.66
N ASN A 50 -37.90 4.05 5.97
CA ASN A 50 -36.60 3.83 6.62
C ASN A 50 -35.97 2.47 6.31
N ALA A 51 -36.75 1.43 6.03
CA ALA A 51 -36.21 0.10 5.72
C ALA A 51 -35.67 0.01 4.27
N ALA A 52 -36.31 0.71 3.32
CA ALA A 52 -35.88 0.73 1.93
C ALA A 52 -34.67 1.64 1.68
N SER A 53 -34.57 2.78 2.38
CA SER A 53 -33.44 3.71 2.25
C SER A 53 -32.16 3.17 2.88
N THR A 54 -32.25 2.43 3.99
CA THR A 54 -31.08 1.82 4.67
C THR A 54 -30.50 0.64 3.87
N SER A 55 -31.31 -0.06 3.05
CA SER A 55 -30.86 -1.20 2.25
C SER A 55 -30.15 -0.80 0.95
N ILE A 56 -30.36 0.39 0.46
CA ILE A 56 -29.74 0.88 -0.78
C ILE A 56 -28.32 1.45 -0.53
N PHE A 57 -28.05 1.97 0.68
CA PHE A 57 -26.74 2.52 1.05
C PHE A 57 -25.75 1.49 1.60
N SER A 58 -26.18 0.26 1.87
CA SER A 58 -25.34 -0.75 2.52
C SER A 58 -24.62 -1.72 1.58
N GLN A 59 -24.66 -1.51 0.26
CA GLN A 59 -24.00 -2.42 -0.71
C GLN A 59 -23.31 -1.67 -1.87
N VAL A 60 -22.44 -0.71 -1.57
CA VAL A 60 -21.28 -0.54 -2.45
C VAL A 60 -20.32 -1.67 -2.07
N SER A 61 -20.33 -2.75 -2.84
CA SER A 61 -19.43 -3.87 -2.58
C SER A 61 -17.99 -3.37 -2.64
N ILE A 62 -17.10 -3.91 -1.80
CA ILE A 62 -15.65 -3.62 -1.79
C ILE A 62 -15.06 -3.70 -3.20
N GLU A 63 -15.65 -4.52 -4.07
CA GLU A 63 -15.29 -4.67 -5.49
C GLU A 63 -15.52 -3.43 -6.36
N GLN A 64 -16.37 -2.50 -5.93
CA GLN A 64 -16.70 -1.27 -6.68
C GLN A 64 -15.94 -0.04 -6.19
N SER A 65 -15.24 -0.13 -5.05
CA SER A 65 -14.49 0.98 -4.47
C SER A 65 -13.11 1.12 -5.12
N LEU A 66 -12.62 2.37 -5.24
CA LEU A 66 -11.23 2.64 -5.57
C LEU A 66 -10.34 2.15 -4.42
N ARG A 67 -9.53 1.12 -4.69
CA ARG A 67 -8.57 0.61 -3.72
C ARG A 67 -7.29 1.43 -3.77
N LEU A 68 -6.98 2.12 -2.69
CA LEU A 68 -5.76 2.90 -2.53
C LEU A 68 -4.82 2.27 -1.51
N SER A 69 -3.54 2.30 -1.82
CA SER A 69 -2.45 2.03 -0.89
C SER A 69 -1.40 3.13 -1.02
N PRO A 70 -0.48 3.30 -0.07
CA PRO A 70 0.61 4.26 -0.21
C PRO A 70 1.41 4.09 -1.49
N SER A 71 1.68 2.85 -1.90
CA SER A 71 2.38 2.55 -3.16
C SER A 71 1.57 2.95 -4.38
N ALA A 72 0.25 2.68 -4.40
CA ALA A 72 -0.63 3.07 -5.49
C ALA A 72 -0.69 4.59 -5.67
N VAL A 73 -0.75 5.34 -4.57
CA VAL A 73 -0.68 6.81 -4.59
C VAL A 73 0.65 7.29 -5.18
N SER A 74 1.77 6.72 -4.72
CA SER A 74 3.10 7.07 -5.23
C SER A 74 3.27 6.71 -6.71
N GLU A 75 2.71 5.59 -7.17
CA GLU A 75 2.71 5.22 -8.59
C GLU A 75 1.96 6.25 -9.44
N TYR A 76 0.75 6.64 -9.02
CA TYR A 76 -0.04 7.64 -9.73
C TYR A 76 0.64 9.01 -9.73
N GLU A 77 1.20 9.43 -8.59
CA GLU A 77 1.97 10.67 -8.49
C GLU A 77 3.17 10.69 -9.44
N ASN A 78 3.90 9.59 -9.51
CA ASN A 78 5.07 9.47 -10.38
C ASN A 78 4.68 9.45 -11.86
N CYS A 79 3.69 8.64 -12.25
CA CYS A 79 3.22 8.55 -13.63
C CYS A 79 1.81 7.94 -13.72
N PRO A 80 0.75 8.74 -14.00
CA PRO A 80 -0.60 8.22 -14.19
C PRO A 80 -0.71 7.15 -15.27
N GLN A 81 0.09 7.25 -16.36
CA GLN A 81 0.11 6.25 -17.42
C GLN A 81 0.65 4.90 -16.92
N GLN A 82 1.71 4.89 -16.10
CA GLN A 82 2.24 3.65 -15.49
C GLN A 82 1.23 3.05 -14.50
N TYR A 83 0.60 3.91 -13.68
CA TYR A 83 -0.49 3.49 -12.78
C TYR A 83 -1.62 2.81 -13.56
N LYS A 84 -2.04 3.39 -14.72
CA LYS A 84 -3.03 2.78 -15.59
C LYS A 84 -2.62 1.37 -16.01
N TYR A 85 -1.41 1.21 -16.55
CA TYR A 85 -0.94 -0.10 -17.00
C TYR A 85 -0.94 -1.15 -15.88
N ARG A 86 -0.49 -0.77 -14.68
CA ARG A 86 -0.37 -1.70 -13.55
C ARG A 86 -1.68 -1.95 -12.82
N LYS A 87 -2.48 -0.91 -12.56
CA LYS A 87 -3.64 -0.99 -11.65
C LYS A 87 -4.98 -1.10 -12.37
N ILE A 88 -5.11 -0.49 -13.55
CA ILE A 88 -6.35 -0.47 -14.32
C ILE A 88 -6.34 -1.57 -15.37
N ASP A 89 -5.32 -1.59 -16.22
CA ASP A 89 -5.20 -2.55 -17.33
C ASP A 89 -4.58 -3.89 -16.88
N LYS A 90 -3.86 -3.89 -15.75
CA LYS A 90 -3.17 -5.06 -15.18
C LYS A 90 -2.28 -5.78 -16.18
N LEU A 91 -1.51 -5.03 -16.94
CA LEU A 91 -0.56 -5.60 -17.87
C LEU A 91 0.51 -6.41 -17.11
N PRO A 92 0.91 -7.58 -17.64
CA PRO A 92 1.94 -8.39 -17.01
C PRO A 92 3.28 -7.65 -17.00
N GLU A 93 3.99 -7.76 -15.90
CA GLU A 93 5.34 -7.21 -15.69
C GLU A 93 6.20 -8.31 -15.01
N PRO A 94 7.44 -8.52 -15.45
CA PRO A 94 8.31 -9.49 -14.80
C PRO A 94 8.63 -9.06 -13.37
N PRO A 95 8.89 -9.99 -12.45
CA PRO A 95 9.30 -9.66 -11.10
C PRO A 95 10.58 -8.82 -11.10
N SER A 96 10.68 -7.88 -10.17
CA SER A 96 11.91 -7.15 -9.89
C SER A 96 12.76 -7.93 -8.89
N LEU A 97 13.98 -8.33 -9.24
CA LEU A 97 14.86 -9.05 -8.32
C LEU A 97 15.12 -8.27 -7.02
N ASP A 98 15.25 -6.94 -7.08
CA ASP A 98 15.42 -6.14 -5.87
C ASP A 98 14.18 -6.16 -4.97
N ALA A 99 12.97 -6.12 -5.55
CA ALA A 99 11.72 -6.23 -4.80
C ALA A 99 11.56 -7.65 -4.21
N GLU A 100 11.89 -8.69 -4.97
CA GLU A 100 11.81 -10.08 -4.48
C GLU A 100 12.80 -10.36 -3.35
N ARG A 101 14.02 -9.79 -3.40
CA ARG A 101 14.96 -9.84 -2.28
C ARG A 101 14.43 -9.08 -1.07
N GLY A 102 13.76 -7.95 -1.30
CA GLY A 102 13.05 -7.22 -0.26
C GLY A 102 12.01 -8.10 0.43
N THR A 103 11.15 -8.75 -0.34
CA THR A 103 10.14 -9.68 0.17
C THR A 103 10.76 -10.79 1.02
N LEU A 104 11.85 -11.42 0.55
CA LEU A 104 12.56 -12.47 1.29
C LEU A 104 13.05 -11.96 2.66
N VAL A 105 13.68 -10.77 2.68
CA VAL A 105 14.19 -10.16 3.93
C VAL A 105 13.06 -9.82 4.89
N HIS A 106 11.95 -9.23 4.40
CA HIS A 106 10.78 -8.93 5.23
C HIS A 106 10.17 -10.19 5.85
N THR A 107 10.02 -11.25 5.06
CA THR A 107 9.52 -12.55 5.56
C THR A 107 10.41 -13.10 6.67
N VAL A 108 11.75 -13.05 6.50
CA VAL A 108 12.67 -13.50 7.55
C VAL A 108 12.57 -12.62 8.80
N LEU A 109 12.46 -11.30 8.66
CA LEU A 109 12.30 -10.42 9.82
C LEU A 109 10.94 -10.63 10.52
N GLN A 110 9.89 -10.94 9.79
CA GLN A 110 8.60 -11.32 10.34
C GLN A 110 8.73 -12.58 11.20
N ASP A 111 9.35 -13.64 10.65
CA ASP A 111 9.51 -14.92 11.32
C ASP A 111 10.49 -14.88 12.49
N LEU A 112 11.48 -14.00 12.44
CA LEU A 112 12.40 -13.80 13.55
C LEU A 112 11.66 -13.46 14.85
N PHE A 113 10.56 -12.71 14.78
CA PHE A 113 9.74 -12.37 15.92
C PHE A 113 8.77 -13.49 16.36
N GLU A 114 8.69 -14.62 15.62
CA GLU A 114 8.05 -15.84 16.12
C GLU A 114 8.98 -16.62 17.05
N ILE A 115 10.29 -16.40 16.93
CA ILE A 115 11.29 -17.01 17.82
C ILE A 115 11.22 -16.33 19.20
N PRO A 116 11.31 -17.06 20.33
CA PRO A 116 11.44 -16.44 21.64
C PRO A 116 12.59 -15.42 21.70
N ALA A 117 12.39 -14.32 22.39
CA ALA A 117 13.32 -13.17 22.39
C ALA A 117 14.80 -13.54 22.52
N ALA A 118 15.14 -14.45 23.46
CA ALA A 118 16.52 -14.89 23.68
C ALA A 118 17.16 -15.60 22.46
N GLY A 119 16.35 -16.12 21.54
CA GLY A 119 16.81 -16.83 20.34
C GLY A 119 16.88 -15.94 19.09
N ARG A 120 16.53 -14.65 19.17
CA ARG A 120 16.53 -13.73 18.02
C ARG A 120 17.93 -13.23 17.74
N THR A 121 18.73 -14.05 17.12
CA THR A 121 20.14 -13.76 16.79
C THR A 121 20.32 -13.58 15.28
N VAL A 122 21.50 -13.07 14.89
CA VAL A 122 21.89 -12.97 13.46
C VAL A 122 21.89 -14.36 12.81
N GLU A 123 22.41 -15.35 13.52
CA GLU A 123 22.50 -16.73 13.07
C GLU A 123 21.10 -17.28 12.80
N SER A 124 20.18 -17.15 13.77
CA SER A 124 18.80 -17.62 13.62
C SER A 124 18.10 -16.96 12.42
N ALA A 125 18.31 -15.67 12.18
CA ALA A 125 17.74 -14.99 11.02
C ALA A 125 18.33 -15.52 9.70
N ILE A 126 19.63 -15.80 9.64
CA ILE A 126 20.29 -16.35 8.46
C ILE A 126 19.83 -17.80 8.20
N GLU A 127 19.62 -18.59 9.24
CA GLU A 127 19.14 -19.98 9.15
C GLU A 127 17.72 -20.07 8.55
N LEU A 128 16.91 -19.02 8.65
CA LEU A 128 15.59 -18.96 8.02
C LEU A 128 15.65 -18.75 6.49
N LEU A 129 16.72 -18.15 5.96
CA LEU A 129 16.80 -17.76 4.54
C LEU A 129 16.55 -18.91 3.55
N PRO A 130 17.21 -20.09 3.65
CA PRO A 130 17.02 -21.16 2.67
C PRO A 130 15.58 -21.64 2.59
N SER A 131 14.93 -21.82 3.73
CA SER A 131 13.54 -22.29 3.78
C SER A 131 12.56 -21.25 3.19
N ARG A 132 12.76 -19.97 3.48
CA ARG A 132 11.91 -18.88 2.97
C ARG A 132 12.15 -18.63 1.48
N TRP A 133 13.38 -18.76 1.03
CA TRP A 133 13.71 -18.75 -0.38
C TRP A 133 13.04 -19.90 -1.13
N SER A 134 13.12 -21.12 -0.61
CA SER A 134 12.42 -22.27 -1.20
C SER A 134 10.90 -22.05 -1.30
N ALA A 135 10.29 -21.47 -0.28
CA ALA A 135 8.86 -21.12 -0.30
C ALA A 135 8.55 -20.05 -1.36
N GLN A 136 9.40 -19.02 -1.50
CA GLN A 136 9.23 -17.97 -2.51
C GLN A 136 9.39 -18.52 -3.93
N LEU A 137 10.32 -19.47 -4.15
CA LEU A 137 10.46 -20.17 -5.43
C LEU A 137 9.24 -21.02 -5.78
N ALA A 138 8.62 -21.67 -4.79
CA ALA A 138 7.40 -22.44 -4.99
C ALA A 138 6.21 -21.55 -5.41
N ASP A 139 6.13 -20.35 -4.86
CA ASP A 139 5.10 -19.32 -5.24
C ASP A 139 5.39 -18.69 -6.60
N LYS A 140 6.68 -18.43 -6.89
CA LYS A 140 7.14 -17.74 -8.10
C LYS A 140 8.26 -18.52 -8.81
N PRO A 141 7.94 -19.60 -9.54
CA PRO A 141 8.96 -20.45 -10.17
C PRO A 141 9.88 -19.73 -11.17
N VAL A 142 9.40 -18.63 -11.78
CA VAL A 142 10.18 -17.81 -12.73
C VAL A 142 11.47 -17.25 -12.10
N LEU A 143 11.52 -17.13 -10.78
CA LEU A 143 12.73 -16.67 -10.07
C LEU A 143 13.92 -17.63 -10.20
N LEU A 144 13.68 -18.93 -10.44
CA LEU A 144 14.75 -19.91 -10.72
C LEU A 144 15.54 -19.56 -12.00
N GLU A 145 14.84 -19.00 -13.00
CA GLU A 145 15.49 -18.60 -14.25
C GLU A 145 16.19 -17.24 -14.11
N MET A 146 15.69 -16.37 -13.23
CA MET A 146 16.20 -15.02 -13.04
C MET A 146 17.40 -14.97 -12.07
N VAL A 147 17.44 -15.84 -11.06
CA VAL A 147 18.52 -15.91 -10.05
C VAL A 147 19.57 -16.91 -10.51
N THR A 148 20.56 -16.44 -11.25
CA THR A 148 21.62 -17.29 -11.81
C THR A 148 22.66 -17.79 -10.80
N ASN A 149 22.75 -17.14 -9.64
CA ASN A 149 23.65 -17.52 -8.54
C ASN A 149 22.91 -17.43 -7.19
N GLU A 150 22.32 -18.53 -6.77
CA GLU A 150 21.54 -18.64 -5.53
C GLU A 150 22.38 -18.30 -4.29
N LYS A 151 23.64 -18.77 -4.25
CA LYS A 151 24.52 -18.44 -3.11
C LYS A 151 24.72 -16.94 -2.96
N GLU A 152 25.04 -16.24 -4.04
CA GLU A 152 25.23 -14.79 -4.01
C GLU A 152 23.92 -14.08 -3.66
N TRP A 153 22.79 -14.60 -4.14
CA TRP A 153 21.45 -14.08 -3.83
C TRP A 153 21.18 -14.10 -2.33
N LEU A 154 21.40 -15.27 -1.68
CA LEU A 154 21.22 -15.45 -0.25
C LEU A 154 22.27 -14.68 0.58
N ASP A 155 23.51 -14.61 0.13
CA ASP A 155 24.57 -13.81 0.77
C ASP A 155 24.20 -12.32 0.82
N ARG A 156 23.60 -11.77 -0.25
CA ARG A 156 23.10 -10.40 -0.28
C ARG A 156 21.91 -10.18 0.68
N ALA A 157 20.99 -11.12 0.77
CA ALA A 157 19.91 -11.07 1.76
C ALA A 157 20.46 -11.16 3.19
N ALA A 158 21.41 -12.07 3.46
CA ALA A 158 22.07 -12.20 4.75
C ALA A 158 22.82 -10.91 5.17
N ALA A 159 23.43 -10.20 4.22
CA ALA A 159 24.08 -8.92 4.51
C ALA A 159 23.08 -7.86 5.01
N LEU A 160 21.87 -7.80 4.42
CA LEU A 160 20.81 -6.90 4.89
C LEU A 160 20.32 -7.26 6.29
N LEU A 161 20.17 -8.57 6.57
CA LEU A 161 19.81 -9.04 7.91
C LEU A 161 20.90 -8.69 8.94
N LYS A 162 22.19 -8.88 8.63
CA LYS A 162 23.29 -8.47 9.50
C LYS A 162 23.22 -6.97 9.81
N THR A 163 22.89 -6.13 8.82
CA THR A 163 22.70 -4.69 9.03
C THR A 163 21.57 -4.42 10.02
N TYR A 164 20.45 -5.14 9.96
CA TYR A 164 19.35 -4.99 10.91
C TYR A 164 19.82 -5.10 12.36
N PHE A 165 20.63 -6.10 12.70
CA PHE A 165 21.12 -6.31 14.06
C PHE A 165 22.13 -5.26 14.54
N THR A 166 22.68 -4.44 13.65
CA THR A 166 23.47 -3.26 14.04
C THR A 166 22.59 -2.07 14.43
N LEU A 167 21.30 -2.08 14.05
CA LEU A 167 20.35 -0.98 14.21
C LEU A 167 19.38 -1.19 15.37
N GLU A 168 18.99 -2.44 15.61
CA GLU A 168 18.09 -2.83 16.71
C GLU A 168 18.55 -4.13 17.36
N ASN A 169 18.23 -4.27 18.63
CA ASN A 169 18.38 -5.54 19.36
C ASN A 169 16.99 -6.18 19.57
N PRO A 170 16.59 -7.15 18.74
CA PRO A 170 15.27 -7.76 18.80
C PRO A 170 15.02 -8.60 20.04
N THR A 171 16.06 -8.88 20.86
CA THR A 171 15.92 -9.62 22.11
C THR A 171 15.33 -8.78 23.24
N THR A 172 15.28 -7.45 23.07
CA THR A 172 14.92 -6.52 24.16
C THR A 172 13.47 -6.01 24.08
N PHE A 173 12.73 -6.39 23.07
CA PHE A 173 11.33 -5.97 22.89
C PHE A 173 10.52 -7.05 22.14
N GLU A 174 9.20 -6.94 22.21
CA GLU A 174 8.28 -7.77 21.44
C GLU A 174 7.59 -6.94 20.34
N ALA A 175 7.48 -7.54 19.15
CA ALA A 175 6.61 -7.01 18.11
C ALA A 175 5.15 -7.38 18.45
N THR A 176 4.31 -6.39 18.66
CA THR A 176 2.88 -6.64 18.98
C THR A 176 2.16 -7.21 17.76
N HIS A 177 2.44 -6.65 16.58
CA HIS A 177 1.93 -7.14 15.30
C HIS A 177 3.04 -7.12 14.24
N ARG A 178 2.96 -8.07 13.32
CA ARG A 178 3.83 -8.21 12.14
C ARG A 178 2.96 -8.37 10.92
N GLU A 179 3.34 -7.76 9.79
CA GLU A 179 2.57 -7.74 8.54
C GLU A 179 1.07 -7.40 8.81
N MET A 180 0.85 -6.42 9.70
CA MET A 180 -0.49 -6.05 10.11
C MET A 180 -1.23 -5.37 8.96
N HIS A 181 -2.31 -6.01 8.50
CA HIS A 181 -3.20 -5.38 7.52
C HIS A 181 -4.02 -4.28 8.19
N LEU A 182 -3.83 -3.05 7.75
CA LEU A 182 -4.66 -1.91 8.12
C LEU A 182 -5.54 -1.54 6.95
N GLU A 183 -6.82 -1.34 7.21
CA GLU A 183 -7.80 -0.97 6.19
C GLU A 183 -8.93 -0.15 6.78
N ASN A 184 -9.47 0.77 5.99
CA ASN A 184 -10.67 1.51 6.33
C ASN A 184 -11.33 2.06 5.07
N TYR A 185 -12.65 2.25 5.09
CA TYR A 185 -13.32 3.11 4.15
C TYR A 185 -12.93 4.56 4.45
N PHE A 186 -12.27 5.17 3.48
CA PHE A 186 -11.77 6.53 3.60
C PHE A 186 -12.83 7.54 3.14
N ASP A 187 -13.65 7.11 2.19
CA ASP A 187 -14.83 7.78 1.67
C ASP A 187 -15.79 6.69 1.18
N THR A 188 -17.02 7.04 0.81
CA THR A 188 -18.04 6.08 0.32
C THR A 188 -17.55 5.19 -0.81
N ASN A 189 -16.61 5.67 -1.64
CA ASN A 189 -16.08 4.97 -2.80
C ASN A 189 -14.57 4.75 -2.76
N VAL A 190 -13.91 4.99 -1.63
CA VAL A 190 -12.46 4.83 -1.49
C VAL A 190 -12.14 3.91 -0.32
N TYR A 191 -11.49 2.80 -0.64
CA TYR A 191 -10.99 1.83 0.31
C TYR A 191 -9.47 2.00 0.43
N LEU A 192 -9.04 2.52 1.58
CA LEU A 192 -7.62 2.71 1.89
C LEU A 192 -7.11 1.50 2.65
N HIS A 193 -5.98 0.95 2.23
CA HIS A 193 -5.37 -0.21 2.88
C HIS A 193 -3.85 -0.19 2.80
N GLY A 194 -3.23 -0.99 3.66
CA GLY A 194 -1.79 -1.23 3.63
C GLY A 194 -1.35 -2.27 4.65
N TYR A 195 -0.12 -2.72 4.53
CA TYR A 195 0.51 -3.66 5.43
C TYR A 195 1.62 -2.95 6.19
N VAL A 196 1.60 -3.07 7.51
CA VAL A 196 2.64 -2.55 8.41
C VAL A 196 3.58 -3.69 8.72
N ASP A 197 4.86 -3.56 8.34
CA ASP A 197 5.84 -4.63 8.56
C ASP A 197 5.92 -5.01 10.04
N ARG A 198 5.98 -4.01 10.93
CA ARG A 198 5.95 -4.22 12.38
C ARG A 198 5.28 -3.08 13.13
N LEU A 199 4.45 -3.44 14.11
CA LEU A 199 3.85 -2.51 15.06
C LEU A 199 4.20 -2.97 16.48
N ASP A 200 4.75 -2.06 17.25
CA ASP A 200 5.12 -2.28 18.66
C ASP A 200 4.25 -1.41 19.55
N VAL A 201 3.75 -1.98 20.63
CA VAL A 201 3.02 -1.26 21.67
C VAL A 201 3.81 -1.35 22.97
N ALA A 202 4.23 -0.21 23.50
CA ALA A 202 4.93 -0.15 24.78
C ALA A 202 3.97 -0.51 25.95
N PRO A 203 4.48 -0.97 27.09
CA PRO A 203 3.65 -1.20 28.28
C PRO A 203 2.83 0.01 28.72
N THR A 204 3.27 1.20 28.38
CA THR A 204 2.61 2.50 28.63
C THR A 204 1.54 2.83 27.58
N GLY A 205 1.38 2.01 26.53
CA GLY A 205 0.38 2.16 25.47
C GLY A 205 0.85 2.96 24.24
N GLU A 206 2.08 3.50 24.23
CA GLU A 206 2.59 4.20 23.07
C GLU A 206 2.86 3.24 21.91
N VAL A 207 2.47 3.66 20.71
CA VAL A 207 2.56 2.86 19.49
C VAL A 207 3.72 3.33 18.63
N ARG A 208 4.54 2.37 18.17
CA ARG A 208 5.57 2.56 17.16
C ARG A 208 5.19 1.78 15.89
N ILE A 209 5.21 2.45 14.74
CA ILE A 209 5.05 1.83 13.43
C ILE A 209 6.41 1.78 12.76
N VAL A 210 6.81 0.59 12.33
CA VAL A 210 8.12 0.31 11.70
C VAL A 210 7.90 -0.28 10.32
N ASP A 211 8.73 0.19 9.37
CA ASP A 211 8.78 -0.35 8.00
C ASP A 211 10.25 -0.52 7.60
N TYR A 212 10.56 -1.70 7.06
CA TYR A 212 11.91 -2.05 6.62
C TYR A 212 12.12 -1.68 5.16
N LYS A 213 13.28 -1.13 4.85
CA LYS A 213 13.68 -0.79 3.49
C LYS A 213 15.02 -1.47 3.18
N THR A 214 15.04 -2.33 2.18
CA THR A 214 16.28 -3.00 1.72
C THR A 214 17.19 -2.09 0.90
N GLY A 215 16.69 -0.94 0.45
CA GLY A 215 17.45 0.12 -0.20
C GLY A 215 18.19 1.03 0.78
N LYS A 216 18.75 2.11 0.24
CA LYS A 216 19.44 3.16 1.02
C LYS A 216 18.47 4.26 1.44
N ALA A 217 18.76 4.91 2.56
CA ALA A 217 18.02 6.06 3.03
C ALA A 217 18.06 7.23 2.01
N PRO A 218 16.99 8.03 1.94
CA PRO A 218 16.99 9.24 1.14
C PRO A 218 18.08 10.21 1.63
N ARG A 219 18.48 11.11 0.74
CA ARG A 219 19.39 12.20 1.14
C ARG A 219 18.70 13.09 2.17
N PRO A 220 19.46 13.74 3.08
CA PRO A 220 18.90 14.70 4.02
C PRO A 220 18.03 15.75 3.31
N GLY A 221 16.84 16.00 3.86
CA GLY A 221 15.83 16.89 3.29
C GLY A 221 14.84 16.23 2.33
N TRP A 222 14.99 14.92 2.04
CA TRP A 222 14.08 14.15 1.17
C TRP A 222 13.28 13.09 1.94
N GLU A 223 13.34 13.10 3.27
CA GLU A 223 12.71 12.12 4.15
C GLU A 223 11.18 12.20 4.11
N GLU A 224 10.62 13.37 3.84
CA GLU A 224 9.18 13.62 3.83
C GLU A 224 8.42 12.70 2.88
N LYS A 225 8.96 12.48 1.67
CA LYS A 225 8.36 11.56 0.70
C LYS A 225 8.43 10.11 1.18
N ALA A 226 9.53 9.71 1.81
CA ALA A 226 9.69 8.36 2.36
C ALA A 226 8.74 8.11 3.55
N LEU A 227 8.54 9.12 4.40
CA LEU A 227 7.64 9.05 5.55
C LEU A 227 6.15 9.06 5.18
N PHE A 228 5.79 9.42 3.94
CA PHE A 228 4.38 9.46 3.53
C PHE A 228 3.68 8.12 3.73
N GLN A 229 4.32 7.01 3.38
CA GLN A 229 3.78 5.66 3.58
C GLN A 229 3.44 5.41 5.06
N LEU A 230 4.37 5.72 5.97
CA LEU A 230 4.14 5.53 7.40
C LEU A 230 3.07 6.46 7.96
N ARG A 231 2.93 7.69 7.42
CA ARG A 231 1.83 8.58 7.82
C ARG A 231 0.47 8.05 7.38
N VAL A 232 0.38 7.38 6.23
CA VAL A 232 -0.86 6.70 5.81
C VAL A 232 -1.17 5.56 6.77
N TYR A 233 -0.19 4.77 7.17
CA TYR A 233 -0.38 3.71 8.18
C TYR A 233 -0.78 4.29 9.54
N ALA A 234 -0.14 5.36 9.97
CA ALA A 234 -0.49 6.05 11.21
C ALA A 234 -1.92 6.63 11.18
N LEU A 235 -2.34 7.18 10.04
CA LEU A 235 -3.70 7.68 9.83
C LEU A 235 -4.72 6.54 9.95
N LEU A 236 -4.49 5.42 9.26
CA LEU A 236 -5.36 4.23 9.33
C LEU A 236 -5.43 3.69 10.76
N TYR A 237 -4.28 3.55 11.42
CA TYR A 237 -4.22 3.06 12.80
C TYR A 237 -4.97 4.00 13.75
N TRP A 238 -4.75 5.30 13.63
CA TRP A 238 -5.43 6.32 14.45
C TRP A 238 -6.94 6.30 14.24
N LYS A 239 -7.40 6.22 12.99
CA LYS A 239 -8.84 6.16 12.68
C LYS A 239 -9.51 4.89 13.19
N ASN A 240 -8.80 3.76 13.15
CA ASN A 240 -9.34 2.48 13.59
C ASN A 240 -9.36 2.32 15.11
N ASN A 241 -8.37 2.89 15.81
CA ASN A 241 -8.12 2.61 17.22
C ASN A 241 -8.27 3.83 18.14
N GLY A 242 -8.41 5.04 17.57
CA GLY A 242 -8.42 6.29 18.33
C GLY A 242 -7.09 6.70 18.97
N VAL A 243 -6.02 5.94 18.73
CA VAL A 243 -4.68 6.14 19.32
C VAL A 243 -3.73 6.69 18.26
N LEU A 244 -3.18 7.89 18.50
CA LEU A 244 -2.15 8.48 17.65
C LEU A 244 -0.82 7.76 17.88
N PRO A 245 -0.20 7.13 16.85
CA PRO A 245 1.11 6.52 16.99
C PRO A 245 2.16 7.54 17.45
N ARG A 246 2.99 7.14 18.41
CA ARG A 246 4.03 8.01 19.01
C ARG A 246 5.25 8.15 18.12
N LEU A 247 5.59 7.08 17.37
CA LEU A 247 6.82 7.02 16.58
C LEU A 247 6.57 6.29 15.26
N LEU A 248 7.03 6.89 14.17
CA LEU A 248 7.17 6.28 12.86
C LEU A 248 8.65 6.06 12.57
N GLN A 249 9.02 4.86 12.12
CA GLN A 249 10.42 4.49 11.94
C GLN A 249 10.63 3.73 10.63
N LEU A 250 11.45 4.28 9.72
CA LEU A 250 11.97 3.59 8.54
C LEU A 250 13.36 3.07 8.86
N ILE A 251 13.58 1.78 8.69
CA ILE A 251 14.87 1.12 8.91
C ILE A 251 15.46 0.74 7.56
N TYR A 252 16.50 1.47 7.14
CA TYR A 252 17.17 1.26 5.88
C TYR A 252 18.32 0.27 6.04
N LEU A 253 18.11 -0.96 5.58
CA LEU A 253 19.07 -2.06 5.69
C LEU A 253 20.22 -1.92 4.69
N GLY A 254 20.01 -1.20 3.58
CA GLY A 254 21.02 -1.04 2.53
C GLY A 254 22.20 -0.13 2.89
N ASP A 255 22.05 0.75 3.88
CA ASP A 255 23.12 1.65 4.34
C ASP A 255 23.13 1.87 5.87
N GLY A 256 22.36 1.06 6.62
CA GLY A 256 22.38 1.07 8.08
C GLY A 256 21.87 2.36 8.70
N LYS A 257 20.81 2.96 8.13
CA LYS A 257 20.24 4.21 8.64
C LYS A 257 18.82 4.05 9.13
N ILE A 258 18.44 4.90 10.07
CA ILE A 258 17.08 5.00 10.60
C ILE A 258 16.56 6.42 10.37
N VAL A 259 15.39 6.52 9.75
CA VAL A 259 14.62 7.78 9.67
C VAL A 259 13.44 7.69 10.62
N LYS A 260 13.29 8.69 11.50
CA LYS A 260 12.25 8.73 12.54
C LYS A 260 11.38 9.96 12.39
N SER A 261 10.11 9.85 12.73
CA SER A 261 9.18 10.96 12.82
C SER A 261 8.17 10.73 13.94
N ASN A 262 7.81 11.78 14.64
CA ASN A 262 6.73 11.77 15.63
C ASN A 262 5.53 12.45 14.97
N PRO A 263 4.52 11.70 14.50
CA PRO A 263 3.42 12.28 13.77
C PRO A 263 2.55 13.14 14.69
N THR A 264 2.04 14.24 14.14
CA THR A 264 1.03 15.06 14.81
C THR A 264 -0.33 14.87 14.16
N THR A 265 -1.41 15.16 14.89
CA THR A 265 -2.77 15.13 14.34
C THR A 265 -2.88 15.98 13.06
N ALA A 266 -2.30 17.20 13.08
CA ALA A 266 -2.31 18.10 11.93
C ALA A 266 -1.58 17.51 10.71
N GLN A 267 -0.48 16.78 10.92
CA GLN A 267 0.21 16.08 9.82
C GLN A 267 -0.63 14.93 9.25
N LEU A 268 -1.33 14.17 10.09
CA LEU A 268 -2.20 13.07 9.63
C LEU A 268 -3.43 13.61 8.89
N GLU A 269 -4.04 14.70 9.37
CA GLU A 269 -5.12 15.40 8.67
C GLU A 269 -4.66 15.97 7.31
N SER A 270 -3.43 16.49 7.25
CA SER A 270 -2.83 16.90 5.97
C SER A 270 -2.62 15.73 5.03
N THR A 271 -2.18 14.58 5.54
CA THR A 271 -2.04 13.34 4.76
C THR A 271 -3.40 12.88 4.23
N GLU A 272 -4.45 12.97 5.03
CA GLU A 272 -5.82 12.68 4.63
C GLU A 272 -6.27 13.55 3.45
N LYS A 273 -6.03 14.87 3.51
CA LYS A 273 -6.35 15.79 2.41
C LYS A 273 -5.60 15.45 1.12
N VAL A 274 -4.34 15.02 1.24
CA VAL A 274 -3.54 14.56 0.10
C VAL A 274 -4.14 13.30 -0.52
N LEU A 275 -4.56 12.33 0.29
CA LEU A 275 -5.20 11.11 -0.17
C LEU A 275 -6.54 11.39 -0.88
N HIS A 276 -7.37 12.30 -0.35
CA HIS A 276 -8.62 12.73 -1.01
C HIS A 276 -8.36 13.36 -2.37
N ARG A 277 -7.32 14.19 -2.48
CA ARG A 277 -6.93 14.79 -3.76
C ARG A 277 -6.55 13.71 -4.78
N PHE A 278 -5.68 12.75 -4.40
CA PHE A 278 -5.30 11.66 -5.30
C PHE A 278 -6.47 10.77 -5.70
N ALA A 279 -7.37 10.45 -4.76
CA ALA A 279 -8.58 9.71 -5.07
C ALA A 279 -9.42 10.44 -6.13
N LYS A 280 -9.63 11.74 -5.94
CA LYS A 280 -10.35 12.60 -6.90
C LYS A 280 -9.67 12.62 -8.27
N ASP A 281 -8.35 12.80 -8.31
CA ASP A 281 -7.58 12.85 -9.55
C ASP A 281 -7.64 11.52 -10.31
N ILE A 282 -7.59 10.39 -9.59
CA ILE A 282 -7.74 9.06 -10.18
C ILE A 282 -9.15 8.86 -10.73
N PHE A 283 -10.20 9.27 -10.00
CA PHE A 283 -11.57 9.20 -10.51
C PHE A 283 -11.76 10.05 -11.78
N ILE A 284 -11.19 11.26 -11.83
CA ILE A 284 -11.20 12.11 -13.03
C ILE A 284 -10.48 11.38 -14.19
N SER A 285 -9.34 10.73 -13.93
CA SER A 285 -8.62 9.97 -14.96
C SER A 285 -9.44 8.79 -15.47
N ILE A 286 -10.17 8.09 -14.60
CA ILE A 286 -11.07 6.98 -14.96
C ILE A 286 -12.24 7.51 -15.81
N GLU A 287 -12.88 8.61 -15.39
CA GLU A 287 -14.04 9.17 -16.06
C GLU A 287 -13.70 9.70 -17.45
N LYS A 288 -12.56 10.40 -17.57
CA LYS A 288 -12.12 11.01 -18.83
C LYS A 288 -11.34 10.03 -19.72
N GLU A 289 -11.00 8.86 -19.22
CA GLU A 289 -10.07 7.91 -19.86
C GLU A 289 -8.72 8.58 -20.24
N TYR A 290 -8.32 9.58 -19.44
CA TYR A 290 -7.12 10.36 -19.69
C TYR A 290 -6.05 10.10 -18.60
N TRP A 291 -4.92 9.58 -19.03
CA TRP A 291 -3.82 9.14 -18.16
C TRP A 291 -2.50 9.72 -18.68
N PRO A 292 -2.14 10.95 -18.29
CA PRO A 292 -0.95 11.61 -18.81
C PRO A 292 0.32 10.87 -18.38
N ALA A 293 1.18 10.57 -19.36
CA ALA A 293 2.53 10.14 -19.06
C ALA A 293 3.33 11.29 -18.44
N LYS A 294 4.20 10.97 -17.48
CA LYS A 294 5.12 11.93 -16.85
C LYS A 294 6.57 11.48 -17.10
N PRO A 295 7.20 11.87 -18.22
CA PRO A 295 8.59 11.53 -18.52
C PRO A 295 9.54 11.98 -17.41
N SER A 296 10.37 11.07 -16.95
CA SER A 296 11.36 11.31 -15.91
C SER A 296 12.50 10.29 -16.03
N ARG A 297 13.52 10.38 -15.18
CA ARG A 297 14.56 9.35 -15.09
C ARG A 297 14.02 7.94 -14.77
N LEU A 298 12.83 7.84 -14.18
CA LEU A 298 12.21 6.54 -13.93
C LEU A 298 11.82 5.80 -15.22
N CYS A 299 11.69 6.50 -16.34
CA CYS A 299 11.41 5.89 -17.65
C CYS A 299 12.53 4.95 -18.12
N ASP A 300 13.76 5.12 -17.64
CA ASP A 300 14.89 4.25 -18.02
C ASP A 300 14.74 2.84 -17.45
N TRP A 301 13.95 2.68 -16.39
CA TRP A 301 13.63 1.40 -15.75
C TRP A 301 12.16 0.98 -15.91
N CYS A 302 11.38 1.74 -16.71
CA CYS A 302 9.97 1.45 -16.90
C CYS A 302 9.78 0.30 -17.90
N TYR A 303 9.22 -0.80 -17.44
CA TYR A 303 8.93 -1.96 -18.28
C TYR A 303 8.02 -1.64 -19.47
N PHE A 304 7.12 -0.67 -19.29
CA PHE A 304 6.15 -0.27 -20.30
C PHE A 304 6.65 0.83 -21.25
N LYS A 305 7.95 1.12 -21.26
CA LYS A 305 8.53 2.19 -22.11
C LYS A 305 8.22 1.98 -23.59
N SER A 306 8.25 0.72 -24.06
CA SER A 306 8.01 0.35 -25.46
C SER A 306 6.57 0.55 -25.94
N ILE A 307 5.60 0.69 -25.03
CA ILE A 307 4.17 0.93 -25.37
C ILE A 307 3.68 2.29 -24.85
N CYS A 308 4.60 3.08 -24.27
CA CYS A 308 4.25 4.35 -23.66
C CYS A 308 4.08 5.46 -24.70
N PRO A 309 2.95 6.20 -24.73
CA PRO A 309 2.72 7.25 -25.73
C PRO A 309 3.75 8.40 -25.64
N ALA A 310 4.48 8.56 -24.53
CA ALA A 310 5.54 9.57 -24.43
C ALA A 310 6.88 9.14 -25.05
N HIS A 311 6.99 7.90 -25.52
CA HIS A 311 8.21 7.33 -26.12
C HIS A 311 7.95 6.64 -27.48
N ASN A 312 6.70 6.60 -27.92
CA ASN A 312 6.26 6.05 -29.20
C ASN A 312 5.29 7.05 -29.83
N ASP A 313 5.80 7.87 -30.73
CA ASP A 313 5.03 8.74 -31.62
C ASP A 313 4.52 7.97 -32.83
#